data_80f426a29bb2f61f99522bab52f31436
#
_entry.id   80f426a29bb2f61f99522bab52f31436
#
_cell.length_a   1.000
_cell.length_b   1.000
_cell.length_c   1.000
_cell.angle_alpha   90.00
_cell.angle_beta   90.00
_cell.angle_gamma   90.00
#
_symmetry.space_group_name_H-M   'P 1'
#
loop_
_entity.id
_entity.type
_entity.pdbx_description
1 polymer ?
#
loop_
_entity_poly.entity_id
_entity_poly.type
_entity_poly.pdbx_seq_one_letter_code
_entity_poly.pdbx_strand_id
1 'polypeptide(L)'
;MGWYDRKLRRVRDLSCGDTRIFLELEVRRLHCRHCGKVKRERLDFLADNPLYTQRFAYYVGRRCRSATIKDVAAELKLDWHTVKALEQHYMEAQLKRAGTPSPQVIGIDEIAIRKGHTYRIVVSDLLRGRPIWFGGKDRSEASMGEFYARLGKTKSARIRLAVMDMWKPFRLATAAHAPQAAILFDKFHVMRHLGEALDQVRKSEYGRLAGRGRRYIKGQKYTLLSRKENLTLDGKKALKTLLSANKRLNTAYVLKESFGQLWSYEREGWARRFFENWRASLKWQRLKPYEKFAEMIDRHWDGIAAYCRLENKVSLGFVEGLNNKIRVIQRRAYGLRNEEYLRLKILTCMLPAL
;
A
#
# COMPACT_ATOMS: atom_id res chain seq x y z
N MET A 1 -40.50 -16.76 27.30
CA MET A 1 -40.72 -17.03 25.87
C MET A 1 -41.64 -18.24 25.78
N GLY A 2 -42.63 -18.23 24.87
CA GLY A 2 -43.49 -19.36 24.59
C GLY A 2 -43.09 -20.10 23.33
N TRP A 3 -43.35 -21.38 23.26
CA TRP A 3 -43.17 -22.15 22.03
C TRP A 3 -44.10 -21.62 20.94
N TYR A 4 -43.60 -21.53 19.69
CA TYR A 4 -44.43 -21.15 18.55
C TYR A 4 -44.50 -22.30 17.54
N ASP A 5 -43.38 -22.66 16.90
CA ASP A 5 -43.25 -23.81 16.01
C ASP A 5 -41.78 -24.19 15.79
N ARG A 6 -41.57 -25.19 14.97
CA ARG A 6 -40.24 -25.62 14.46
C ARG A 6 -40.27 -25.75 12.95
N LYS A 7 -39.14 -25.47 12.31
CA LYS A 7 -38.97 -25.64 10.85
C LYS A 7 -37.69 -26.40 10.57
N LEU A 8 -37.80 -27.45 9.78
CA LEU A 8 -36.64 -28.15 9.25
C LEU A 8 -35.93 -27.23 8.22
N ARG A 9 -34.62 -27.12 8.34
CA ARG A 9 -33.79 -26.35 7.41
C ARG A 9 -32.65 -27.19 6.94
N ARG A 10 -32.35 -27.06 5.63
CA ARG A 10 -31.18 -27.62 5.00
C ARG A 10 -30.12 -26.54 4.90
N VAL A 11 -28.95 -26.76 5.51
CA VAL A 11 -27.84 -25.81 5.65
C VAL A 11 -26.62 -26.38 4.96
N ARG A 12 -26.01 -25.61 4.07
CA ARG A 12 -24.77 -25.99 3.37
C ARG A 12 -23.59 -25.94 4.34
N ASP A 13 -22.83 -27.04 4.38
CA ASP A 13 -21.57 -27.15 5.11
C ASP A 13 -20.39 -27.38 4.18
N LEU A 14 -19.18 -27.52 4.76
CA LEU A 14 -17.96 -27.84 4.02
C LEU A 14 -18.16 -29.12 3.21
N SER A 15 -17.64 -29.13 1.98
CA SER A 15 -17.64 -30.33 1.14
C SER A 15 -16.64 -31.35 1.67
N CYS A 16 -16.92 -32.63 1.42
CA CYS A 16 -15.97 -33.71 1.57
C CYS A 16 -15.51 -34.14 0.17
N GLY A 17 -14.30 -33.76 -0.20
CA GLY A 17 -13.87 -33.85 -1.61
C GLY A 17 -14.81 -33.06 -2.52
N ASP A 18 -15.31 -33.68 -3.58
CA ASP A 18 -16.26 -33.07 -4.52
C ASP A 18 -17.73 -33.18 -4.07
N THR A 19 -17.98 -33.90 -2.96
CA THR A 19 -19.33 -34.13 -2.46
C THR A 19 -19.78 -32.97 -1.58
N ARG A 20 -20.92 -32.38 -1.94
CA ARG A 20 -21.54 -31.29 -1.17
C ARG A 20 -22.25 -31.84 0.05
N ILE A 21 -21.92 -31.34 1.23
CA ILE A 21 -22.55 -31.69 2.49
C ILE A 21 -23.62 -30.68 2.87
N PHE A 22 -24.76 -31.17 3.28
CA PHE A 22 -25.84 -30.38 3.84
C PHE A 22 -26.27 -31.01 5.19
N LEU A 23 -26.44 -30.13 6.17
CA LEU A 23 -27.00 -30.48 7.48
C LEU A 23 -28.50 -30.22 7.45
N GLU A 24 -29.29 -31.16 7.91
CA GLU A 24 -30.70 -30.96 8.17
C GLU A 24 -30.91 -30.63 9.65
N LEU A 25 -31.43 -29.44 9.92
CA LEU A 25 -31.53 -28.88 11.26
C LEU A 25 -32.95 -28.46 11.55
N GLU A 26 -33.42 -28.82 12.75
CA GLU A 26 -34.64 -28.26 13.30
C GLU A 26 -34.33 -26.90 13.94
N VAL A 27 -34.94 -25.82 13.42
CA VAL A 27 -34.80 -24.47 13.95
C VAL A 27 -36.10 -24.05 14.60
N ARG A 28 -36.03 -23.75 15.90
CA ARG A 28 -37.17 -23.39 16.74
C ARG A 28 -37.54 -21.92 16.54
N ARG A 29 -38.85 -21.64 16.57
CA ARG A 29 -39.35 -20.26 16.68
C ARG A 29 -40.10 -20.12 17.99
N LEU A 30 -39.88 -19.00 18.66
CA LEU A 30 -40.40 -18.72 20.00
C LEU A 30 -41.20 -17.42 19.97
N HIS A 31 -42.36 -17.43 20.59
CA HIS A 31 -43.11 -16.21 20.80
C HIS A 31 -42.57 -15.47 22.01
N CYS A 32 -42.12 -14.22 21.80
CA CYS A 32 -41.61 -13.37 22.86
C CYS A 32 -42.76 -12.69 23.60
N ARG A 33 -42.98 -13.06 24.84
CA ARG A 33 -44.07 -12.47 25.70
C ARG A 33 -43.85 -10.97 25.95
N HIS A 34 -42.62 -10.48 25.88
CA HIS A 34 -42.31 -9.06 26.13
C HIS A 34 -42.65 -8.16 24.94
N CYS A 35 -42.32 -8.56 23.70
CA CYS A 35 -42.53 -7.76 22.51
C CYS A 35 -43.58 -8.29 21.53
N GLY A 36 -44.28 -9.36 21.86
CA GLY A 36 -45.32 -9.99 21.04
C GLY A 36 -44.84 -10.60 19.71
N LYS A 37 -43.54 -10.58 19.42
CA LYS A 37 -42.96 -10.99 18.13
C LYS A 37 -42.47 -12.44 18.18
N VAL A 38 -42.64 -13.14 17.07
CA VAL A 38 -42.02 -14.45 16.87
C VAL A 38 -40.55 -14.27 16.55
N LYS A 39 -39.67 -14.86 17.37
CA LYS A 39 -38.22 -14.84 17.22
C LYS A 39 -37.71 -16.20 16.85
N ARG A 40 -36.72 -16.26 15.97
CA ARG A 40 -36.03 -17.51 15.63
C ARG A 40 -34.89 -17.74 16.60
N GLU A 41 -34.69 -18.99 16.96
CA GLU A 41 -33.48 -19.47 17.64
C GLU A 41 -32.24 -19.13 16.83
N ARG A 42 -31.21 -18.65 17.52
CA ARG A 42 -29.88 -18.45 16.93
C ARG A 42 -29.01 -19.65 17.26
N LEU A 43 -28.40 -20.22 16.24
CA LEU A 43 -27.45 -21.31 16.36
C LEU A 43 -26.05 -20.75 16.02
N ASP A 44 -25.15 -20.76 16.98
CA ASP A 44 -23.85 -20.06 16.89
C ASP A 44 -22.92 -20.59 15.77
N PHE A 45 -23.16 -21.83 15.33
CA PHE A 45 -22.40 -22.41 14.22
C PHE A 45 -22.94 -22.03 12.83
N LEU A 46 -24.06 -21.32 12.75
CA LEU A 46 -24.58 -20.79 11.49
C LEU A 46 -24.03 -19.41 11.19
N ALA A 47 -23.82 -19.15 9.91
CA ALA A 47 -23.50 -17.80 9.43
C ALA A 47 -24.72 -16.87 9.56
N ASP A 48 -24.52 -15.55 9.41
CA ASP A 48 -25.62 -14.58 9.39
C ASP A 48 -26.66 -14.91 8.30
N ASN A 49 -26.19 -15.42 7.16
CA ASN A 49 -27.06 -16.13 6.23
C ASN A 49 -27.22 -17.58 6.70
N PRO A 50 -28.37 -17.96 7.31
CA PRO A 50 -28.56 -19.24 7.97
C PRO A 50 -28.72 -20.42 7.01
N LEU A 51 -28.49 -20.22 5.71
CA LEU A 51 -28.38 -21.31 4.73
C LEU A 51 -26.99 -21.93 4.70
N TYR A 52 -26.04 -21.36 5.45
CA TYR A 52 -24.64 -21.76 5.49
C TYR A 52 -24.14 -21.89 6.93
N THR A 53 -23.28 -22.89 7.18
CA THR A 53 -22.53 -22.93 8.43
C THR A 53 -21.47 -21.82 8.46
N GLN A 54 -21.11 -21.35 9.65
CA GLN A 54 -20.07 -20.34 9.84
C GLN A 54 -18.73 -20.76 9.22
N ARG A 55 -18.35 -22.04 9.40
CA ARG A 55 -17.11 -22.58 8.85
C ARG A 55 -17.11 -22.62 7.32
N PHE A 56 -18.26 -22.94 6.69
CA PHE A 56 -18.39 -22.87 5.23
C PHE A 56 -18.30 -21.42 4.73
N ALA A 57 -19.00 -20.48 5.37
CA ALA A 57 -18.92 -19.06 5.03
C ALA A 57 -17.49 -18.53 5.11
N TYR A 58 -16.74 -18.92 6.15
CA TYR A 58 -15.35 -18.55 6.29
C TYR A 58 -14.41 -19.23 5.28
N TYR A 59 -14.70 -20.46 4.92
CA TYR A 59 -14.00 -21.13 3.83
C TYR A 59 -14.15 -20.37 2.51
N VAL A 60 -15.37 -19.97 2.15
CA VAL A 60 -15.64 -19.13 0.96
C VAL A 60 -14.83 -17.85 1.01
N GLY A 61 -14.85 -17.14 2.14
CA GLY A 61 -14.08 -15.91 2.33
C GLY A 61 -12.57 -16.12 2.14
N ARG A 62 -12.02 -17.21 2.70
CA ARG A 62 -10.60 -17.57 2.52
C ARG A 62 -10.26 -17.84 1.04
N ARG A 63 -11.11 -18.57 0.32
CA ARG A 63 -10.92 -18.85 -1.12
C ARG A 63 -10.87 -17.57 -1.94
N CYS A 64 -11.73 -16.59 -1.67
CA CYS A 64 -11.79 -15.31 -2.36
C CYS A 64 -10.54 -14.41 -2.12
N ARG A 65 -9.66 -14.75 -1.17
CA ARG A 65 -8.38 -14.04 -1.01
C ARG A 65 -7.40 -14.31 -2.16
N SER A 66 -7.49 -15.46 -2.80
CA SER A 66 -6.56 -15.91 -3.85
C SER A 66 -7.21 -16.13 -5.22
N ALA A 67 -8.53 -16.30 -5.27
CA ALA A 67 -9.31 -16.53 -6.49
C ALA A 67 -10.30 -15.40 -6.76
N THR A 68 -10.88 -15.36 -7.96
CA THR A 68 -11.97 -14.43 -8.28
C THR A 68 -13.29 -14.93 -7.70
N ILE A 69 -14.25 -14.02 -7.52
CA ILE A 69 -15.61 -14.44 -7.09
C ILE A 69 -16.22 -15.45 -8.06
N LYS A 70 -16.01 -15.27 -9.39
CA LYS A 70 -16.54 -16.19 -10.39
C LYS A 70 -15.93 -17.57 -10.29
N ASP A 71 -14.61 -17.66 -10.08
CA ASP A 71 -13.93 -18.94 -9.94
C ASP A 71 -14.42 -19.68 -8.70
N VAL A 72 -14.54 -18.98 -7.55
CA VAL A 72 -15.06 -19.55 -6.29
C VAL A 72 -16.53 -19.94 -6.45
N ALA A 73 -17.33 -19.16 -7.16
CA ALA A 73 -18.73 -19.47 -7.44
C ALA A 73 -18.87 -20.75 -8.29
N ALA A 74 -18.05 -20.88 -9.32
CA ALA A 74 -18.02 -22.08 -10.16
C ALA A 74 -17.52 -23.31 -9.37
N GLU A 75 -16.41 -23.19 -8.62
CA GLU A 75 -15.82 -24.24 -7.79
C GLU A 75 -16.84 -24.79 -6.77
N LEU A 76 -17.52 -23.88 -6.06
CA LEU A 76 -18.43 -24.27 -4.98
C LEU A 76 -19.88 -24.45 -5.45
N LYS A 77 -20.18 -24.24 -6.73
CA LYS A 77 -21.52 -24.28 -7.32
C LYS A 77 -22.50 -23.38 -6.55
N LEU A 78 -22.09 -22.12 -6.38
CA LEU A 78 -22.86 -21.04 -5.75
C LEU A 78 -23.13 -19.94 -6.75
N ASP A 79 -24.19 -19.15 -6.50
CA ASP A 79 -24.36 -17.88 -7.17
C ASP A 79 -23.28 -16.88 -6.74
N TRP A 80 -22.79 -16.07 -7.68
CA TRP A 80 -21.69 -15.14 -7.42
C TRP A 80 -22.07 -14.00 -6.47
N HIS A 81 -23.34 -13.60 -6.40
CA HIS A 81 -23.81 -12.62 -5.40
C HIS A 81 -23.70 -13.20 -3.98
N THR A 82 -24.05 -14.50 -3.84
CA THR A 82 -23.90 -15.22 -2.59
C THR A 82 -22.43 -15.29 -2.16
N VAL A 83 -21.53 -15.66 -3.07
CA VAL A 83 -20.08 -15.70 -2.77
C VAL A 83 -19.59 -14.32 -2.33
N LYS A 84 -20.00 -13.26 -3.03
CA LYS A 84 -19.64 -11.88 -2.68
C LYS A 84 -20.16 -11.49 -1.30
N ALA A 85 -21.40 -11.83 -0.97
CA ALA A 85 -21.99 -11.53 0.34
C ALA A 85 -21.25 -12.27 1.47
N LEU A 86 -20.95 -13.57 1.28
CA LEU A 86 -20.17 -14.35 2.25
C LEU A 86 -18.76 -13.81 2.44
N GLU A 87 -18.11 -13.37 1.36
CA GLU A 87 -16.79 -12.74 1.45
C GLU A 87 -16.85 -11.39 2.18
N GLN A 88 -17.85 -10.55 1.91
CA GLN A 88 -18.02 -9.28 2.63
C GLN A 88 -18.15 -9.52 4.13
N HIS A 89 -19.02 -10.43 4.52
CA HIS A 89 -19.22 -10.82 5.91
C HIS A 89 -17.92 -11.35 6.56
N TYR A 90 -17.17 -12.19 5.83
CA TYR A 90 -15.86 -12.66 6.28
C TYR A 90 -14.87 -11.52 6.52
N MET A 91 -14.79 -10.56 5.59
CA MET A 91 -13.92 -9.39 5.73
C MET A 91 -14.32 -8.49 6.90
N GLU A 92 -15.61 -8.29 7.12
CA GLU A 92 -16.15 -7.54 8.28
C GLU A 92 -15.81 -8.24 9.60
N ALA A 93 -15.94 -9.56 9.66
CA ALA A 93 -15.53 -10.36 10.82
C ALA A 93 -14.01 -10.24 11.08
N GLN A 94 -13.19 -10.26 10.04
CA GLN A 94 -11.74 -10.02 10.16
C GLN A 94 -11.45 -8.63 10.75
N LEU A 95 -12.11 -7.57 10.27
CA LEU A 95 -11.92 -6.21 10.78
C LEU A 95 -12.38 -6.11 12.25
N LYS A 96 -13.51 -6.72 12.60
CA LYS A 96 -14.01 -6.78 13.98
C LYS A 96 -12.99 -7.44 14.90
N ARG A 97 -12.42 -8.59 14.49
CA ARG A 97 -11.38 -9.30 15.26
C ARG A 97 -10.08 -8.49 15.36
N ALA A 98 -9.71 -7.77 14.31
CA ALA A 98 -8.51 -6.92 14.28
C ALA A 98 -8.61 -5.70 15.21
N GLY A 99 -9.81 -5.33 15.61
CA GLY A 99 -10.10 -4.21 16.51
C GLY A 99 -9.79 -2.83 15.91
N THR A 100 -10.00 -1.81 16.74
CA THR A 100 -9.76 -0.42 16.31
C THR A 100 -8.26 -0.13 16.26
N PRO A 101 -7.74 0.45 15.16
CA PRO A 101 -6.34 0.79 15.04
C PRO A 101 -5.90 1.81 16.11
N SER A 102 -4.65 1.67 16.59
CA SER A 102 -3.96 2.65 17.43
C SER A 102 -2.46 2.63 17.06
N PRO A 103 -2.11 3.20 15.91
CA PRO A 103 -0.76 3.13 15.37
C PRO A 103 0.19 4.08 16.10
N GLN A 104 1.46 3.71 16.20
CA GLN A 104 2.56 4.57 16.63
C GLN A 104 3.41 5.04 15.45
N VAL A 105 3.47 4.24 14.40
CA VAL A 105 4.20 4.54 13.18
C VAL A 105 3.27 4.32 12.00
N ILE A 106 3.05 5.35 11.22
CA ILE A 106 2.18 5.28 10.04
C ILE A 106 2.95 5.47 8.75
N GLY A 107 2.51 4.77 7.70
CA GLY A 107 2.91 5.03 6.32
C GLY A 107 1.71 5.60 5.56
N ILE A 108 1.91 6.70 4.87
CA ILE A 108 0.89 7.42 4.09
C ILE A 108 1.30 7.36 2.63
N ASP A 109 0.43 6.86 1.77
CA ASP A 109 0.64 6.85 0.32
C ASP A 109 -0.70 6.97 -0.41
N GLU A 110 -0.65 7.19 -1.71
CA GLU A 110 -1.83 7.23 -2.55
C GLU A 110 -1.86 6.10 -3.57
N ILE A 111 -3.05 5.68 -3.92
CA ILE A 111 -3.26 4.71 -4.98
C ILE A 111 -4.32 5.21 -5.98
N ALA A 112 -4.01 5.06 -7.27
CA ALA A 112 -4.97 5.33 -8.33
C ALA A 112 -5.99 4.18 -8.39
N ILE A 113 -7.29 4.52 -8.28
CA ILE A 113 -8.38 3.53 -8.36
C ILE A 113 -9.02 3.47 -9.74
N ARG A 114 -8.85 4.51 -10.56
CA ARG A 114 -9.34 4.60 -11.94
C ARG A 114 -8.36 5.37 -12.82
N LYS A 115 -8.42 5.16 -14.13
CA LYS A 115 -7.77 6.05 -15.11
C LYS A 115 -8.36 7.46 -14.97
N GLY A 116 -7.55 8.50 -15.18
CA GLY A 116 -7.99 9.89 -15.08
C GLY A 116 -7.82 10.51 -13.69
N HIS A 117 -6.74 10.13 -12.97
CA HIS A 117 -6.30 10.78 -11.72
C HIS A 117 -7.28 10.66 -10.52
N THR A 118 -8.09 9.60 -10.48
CA THR A 118 -8.89 9.32 -9.28
C THR A 118 -8.03 8.58 -8.25
N TYR A 119 -7.60 9.30 -7.22
CA TYR A 119 -6.73 8.77 -6.16
C TYR A 119 -7.52 8.53 -4.88
N ARG A 120 -7.02 7.59 -4.07
CA ARG A 120 -7.42 7.39 -2.68
C ARG A 120 -6.17 7.32 -1.82
N ILE A 121 -6.26 7.80 -0.60
CA ILE A 121 -5.17 7.73 0.37
C ILE A 121 -5.24 6.39 1.09
N VAL A 122 -4.10 5.77 1.27
CA VAL A 122 -3.91 4.54 2.06
C VAL A 122 -3.03 4.89 3.25
N VAL A 123 -3.53 4.65 4.45
CA VAL A 123 -2.72 4.76 5.67
C VAL A 123 -2.48 3.37 6.25
N SER A 124 -1.24 3.08 6.55
CA SER A 124 -0.77 1.79 7.07
C SER A 124 -0.17 1.93 8.46
N ASP A 125 -0.38 0.96 9.32
CA ASP A 125 0.40 0.75 10.56
C ASP A 125 1.66 -0.02 10.17
N LEU A 126 2.81 0.65 10.19
CA LEU A 126 4.08 0.07 9.75
C LEU A 126 4.65 -0.93 10.75
N LEU A 127 4.31 -0.81 12.03
CA LEU A 127 4.76 -1.77 13.04
C LEU A 127 3.98 -3.09 12.96
N ARG A 128 2.69 -3.02 12.64
CA ARG A 128 1.84 -4.20 12.49
C ARG A 128 1.78 -4.74 11.07
N GLY A 129 2.38 -4.03 10.11
CA GLY A 129 2.41 -4.44 8.71
C GLY A 129 1.00 -4.59 8.10
N ARG A 130 0.11 -3.62 8.31
CA ARG A 130 -1.25 -3.67 7.76
C ARG A 130 -1.81 -2.29 7.40
N PRO A 131 -2.65 -2.19 6.36
CA PRO A 131 -3.43 -0.98 6.11
C PRO A 131 -4.48 -0.81 7.21
N ILE A 132 -4.67 0.43 7.64
CA ILE A 132 -5.62 0.79 8.71
C ILE A 132 -6.68 1.78 8.25
N TRP A 133 -6.45 2.44 7.14
CA TRP A 133 -7.42 3.34 6.53
C TRP A 133 -7.25 3.39 5.01
N PHE A 134 -8.37 3.54 4.32
CA PHE A 134 -8.46 3.75 2.89
C PHE A 134 -9.63 4.68 2.63
N GLY A 135 -9.39 5.84 2.00
CA GLY A 135 -10.43 6.83 1.78
C GLY A 135 -9.89 8.15 1.21
N GLY A 136 -10.67 9.22 1.45
CA GLY A 136 -10.46 10.52 0.85
C GLY A 136 -10.97 10.57 -0.60
N LYS A 137 -11.32 11.75 -1.08
CA LYS A 137 -11.76 11.93 -2.48
C LYS A 137 -10.60 12.19 -3.43
N ASP A 138 -9.51 12.73 -2.88
CA ASP A 138 -8.32 13.16 -3.60
C ASP A 138 -7.08 13.10 -2.67
N ARG A 139 -6.00 13.79 -3.04
CA ARG A 139 -4.77 13.91 -2.27
C ARG A 139 -4.67 15.22 -1.48
N SER A 140 -5.80 15.84 -1.14
CA SER A 140 -5.83 17.09 -0.42
C SER A 140 -5.56 16.92 1.07
N GLU A 141 -5.28 18.03 1.73
CA GLU A 141 -5.16 18.13 3.19
C GLU A 141 -6.47 17.72 3.88
N ALA A 142 -7.62 18.16 3.32
CA ALA A 142 -8.94 17.81 3.82
C ALA A 142 -9.19 16.29 3.78
N SER A 143 -8.87 15.64 2.66
CA SER A 143 -8.98 14.18 2.52
C SER A 143 -8.09 13.43 3.51
N MET A 144 -6.88 13.93 3.78
CA MET A 144 -6.01 13.34 4.82
C MET A 144 -6.55 13.61 6.23
N GLY A 145 -7.19 14.77 6.45
CA GLY A 145 -7.87 15.11 7.69
C GLY A 145 -8.98 14.13 8.08
N GLU A 146 -9.68 13.53 7.10
CA GLU A 146 -10.70 12.49 7.37
C GLU A 146 -10.11 11.27 8.11
N PHE A 147 -8.88 10.87 7.79
CA PHE A 147 -8.19 9.80 8.53
C PHE A 147 -8.00 10.17 10.00
N TYR A 148 -7.46 11.36 10.27
CA TYR A 148 -7.21 11.81 11.65
C TYR A 148 -8.50 12.02 12.43
N ALA A 149 -9.55 12.57 11.81
CA ALA A 149 -10.87 12.72 12.42
C ALA A 149 -11.44 11.35 12.84
N ARG A 150 -11.32 10.34 11.96
CA ARG A 150 -11.77 8.96 12.26
C ARG A 150 -10.92 8.29 13.33
N LEU A 151 -9.62 8.54 13.36
CA LEU A 151 -8.70 7.97 14.35
C LEU A 151 -8.97 8.55 15.75
N GLY A 152 -9.29 9.82 15.80
CA GLY A 152 -9.54 10.59 17.02
C GLY A 152 -8.27 11.16 17.67
N LYS A 153 -8.41 12.26 18.42
CA LYS A 153 -7.29 13.02 19.00
C LYS A 153 -6.36 12.17 19.87
N THR A 154 -6.94 11.35 20.76
CA THR A 154 -6.16 10.50 21.71
C THR A 154 -5.24 9.51 20.99
N LYS A 155 -5.71 8.92 19.88
CA LYS A 155 -4.89 7.97 19.11
C LYS A 155 -3.93 8.67 18.18
N SER A 156 -4.29 9.82 17.62
CA SER A 156 -3.40 10.66 16.82
C SER A 156 -2.21 11.14 17.65
N ALA A 157 -2.41 11.46 18.93
CA ALA A 157 -1.34 11.84 19.86
C ALA A 157 -0.32 10.72 20.14
N ARG A 158 -0.66 9.46 19.84
CA ARG A 158 0.28 8.30 19.99
C ARG A 158 1.17 8.08 18.77
N ILE A 159 0.90 8.75 17.67
CA ILE A 159 1.74 8.64 16.47
C ILE A 159 3.05 9.37 16.73
N ARG A 160 4.17 8.63 16.73
CA ARG A 160 5.52 9.18 16.90
C ARG A 160 6.24 9.41 15.57
N LEU A 161 5.84 8.70 14.51
CA LEU A 161 6.47 8.77 13.19
C LEU A 161 5.43 8.62 12.09
N ALA A 162 5.47 9.52 11.11
CA ALA A 162 4.69 9.46 9.89
C ALA A 162 5.63 9.43 8.67
N VAL A 163 5.59 8.32 7.93
CA VAL A 163 6.35 8.12 6.70
C VAL A 163 5.46 8.47 5.51
N MET A 164 5.93 9.32 4.61
CA MET A 164 5.13 9.80 3.47
C MET A 164 6.01 10.23 2.30
N ASP A 165 5.38 10.47 1.13
CA ASP A 165 6.01 11.22 0.03
C ASP A 165 6.14 12.72 0.42
N MET A 166 7.00 13.44 -0.27
CA MET A 166 7.21 14.90 -0.10
C MET A 166 6.01 15.73 -0.58
N TRP A 167 4.78 15.21 -0.38
CA TRP A 167 3.54 15.87 -0.76
C TRP A 167 3.05 16.81 0.35
N LYS A 168 3.04 18.13 0.04
CA LYS A 168 2.74 19.19 1.02
C LYS A 168 1.44 18.99 1.79
N PRO A 169 0.29 18.60 1.18
CA PRO A 169 -0.96 18.39 1.91
C PRO A 169 -0.86 17.32 3.02
N PHE A 170 -0.14 16.23 2.79
CA PHE A 170 0.03 15.19 3.81
C PHE A 170 0.85 15.68 5.00
N ARG A 171 1.89 16.47 4.71
CA ARG A 171 2.72 17.10 5.74
C ARG A 171 1.90 18.07 6.59
N LEU A 172 1.11 18.95 5.96
CA LEU A 172 0.27 19.93 6.66
C LEU A 172 -0.78 19.25 7.54
N ALA A 173 -1.52 18.28 7.00
CA ALA A 173 -2.50 17.52 7.76
C ALA A 173 -1.85 16.78 8.96
N THR A 174 -0.67 16.19 8.77
CA THR A 174 0.05 15.51 9.85
C THR A 174 0.51 16.47 10.92
N ALA A 175 1.09 17.61 10.55
CA ALA A 175 1.50 18.65 11.49
C ALA A 175 0.33 19.24 12.30
N ALA A 176 -0.84 19.39 11.67
CA ALA A 176 -2.05 19.90 12.34
C ALA A 176 -2.67 18.90 13.32
N HIS A 177 -2.68 17.59 12.99
CA HIS A 177 -3.42 16.59 13.76
C HIS A 177 -2.54 15.69 14.65
N ALA A 178 -1.23 15.62 14.36
CA ALA A 178 -0.24 14.86 15.11
C ALA A 178 1.10 15.63 15.21
N PRO A 179 1.11 16.82 15.82
CA PRO A 179 2.27 17.73 15.81
C PRO A 179 3.51 17.13 16.51
N GLN A 180 3.34 16.16 17.38
CA GLN A 180 4.43 15.44 18.05
C GLN A 180 5.09 14.38 17.13
N ALA A 181 4.46 14.02 16.03
CA ALA A 181 4.98 12.99 15.13
C ALA A 181 6.15 13.54 14.29
N ALA A 182 7.27 12.83 14.31
CA ALA A 182 8.33 13.09 13.34
C ALA A 182 7.82 12.74 11.92
N ILE A 183 8.13 13.59 10.95
CA ILE A 183 7.82 13.32 9.54
C ILE A 183 9.09 12.76 8.89
N LEU A 184 8.96 11.62 8.23
CA LEU A 184 10.01 10.98 7.46
C LEU A 184 9.59 10.87 6.01
N PHE A 185 10.38 11.41 5.09
CA PHE A 185 10.14 11.24 3.67
C PHE A 185 10.67 9.90 3.19
N ASP A 186 9.84 9.19 2.43
CA ASP A 186 10.18 7.86 1.93
C ASP A 186 11.38 7.94 0.98
N LYS A 187 12.46 7.24 1.36
CA LYS A 187 13.70 7.10 0.60
C LYS A 187 13.45 6.67 -0.86
N PHE A 188 12.47 5.80 -1.10
CA PHE A 188 12.13 5.35 -2.45
C PHE A 188 11.70 6.53 -3.33
N HIS A 189 10.84 7.42 -2.83
CA HIS A 189 10.38 8.59 -3.56
C HIS A 189 11.52 9.60 -3.79
N VAL A 190 12.38 9.81 -2.80
CA VAL A 190 13.58 10.65 -2.97
C VAL A 190 14.49 10.10 -4.06
N MET A 191 14.80 8.79 -4.02
CA MET A 191 15.65 8.15 -5.03
C MET A 191 15.01 8.10 -6.42
N ARG A 192 13.69 8.04 -6.50
CA ARG A 192 12.95 8.15 -7.77
C ARG A 192 13.17 9.51 -8.42
N HIS A 193 13.10 10.61 -7.68
CA HIS A 193 13.39 11.95 -8.20
C HIS A 193 14.83 12.08 -8.70
N LEU A 194 15.79 11.47 -8.01
CA LEU A 194 17.18 11.42 -8.49
C LEU A 194 17.30 10.60 -9.78
N GLY A 195 16.59 9.49 -9.88
CA GLY A 195 16.48 8.70 -11.10
C GLY A 195 15.87 9.49 -12.27
N GLU A 196 14.85 10.28 -11.99
CA GLU A 196 14.23 11.18 -12.99
C GLU A 196 15.23 12.25 -13.46
N ALA A 197 16.02 12.83 -12.55
CA ALA A 197 17.09 13.78 -12.90
C ALA A 197 18.14 13.13 -13.82
N LEU A 198 18.57 11.90 -13.53
CA LEU A 198 19.48 11.15 -14.39
C LEU A 198 18.86 10.87 -15.77
N ASP A 199 17.57 10.46 -15.81
CA ASP A 199 16.89 10.22 -17.11
C ASP A 199 16.74 11.50 -17.94
N GLN A 200 16.56 12.65 -17.31
CA GLN A 200 16.57 13.94 -18.01
C GLN A 200 17.94 14.24 -18.63
N VAL A 201 19.04 13.97 -17.91
CA VAL A 201 20.40 14.08 -18.48
C VAL A 201 20.57 13.12 -19.67
N ARG A 202 20.15 11.86 -19.52
CA ARG A 202 20.18 10.87 -20.61
C ARG A 202 19.40 11.33 -21.85
N LYS A 203 18.20 11.88 -21.68
CA LYS A 203 17.39 12.42 -22.78
C LYS A 203 18.06 13.61 -23.46
N SER A 204 18.67 14.50 -22.68
CA SER A 204 19.43 15.64 -23.21
C SER A 204 20.61 15.17 -24.05
N GLU A 205 21.38 14.20 -23.57
CA GLU A 205 22.52 13.64 -24.32
C GLU A 205 22.06 12.87 -25.56
N TYR A 206 20.97 12.12 -25.47
CA TYR A 206 20.36 11.44 -26.62
C TYR A 206 19.95 12.44 -27.72
N GLY A 207 19.42 13.61 -27.35
CA GLY A 207 19.05 14.66 -28.31
C GLY A 207 20.24 15.35 -28.95
N ARG A 208 21.39 15.43 -28.26
CA ARG A 208 22.63 16.12 -28.70
C ARG A 208 23.49 15.27 -29.63
N LEU A 209 23.38 13.94 -29.55
CA LEU A 209 24.21 13.01 -30.28
C LEU A 209 23.53 12.52 -31.56
N ALA A 210 24.33 12.21 -32.57
CA ALA A 210 23.88 11.59 -33.82
C ALA A 210 24.62 10.26 -34.06
N GLY A 211 24.19 9.50 -35.05
CA GLY A 211 24.86 8.29 -35.52
C GLY A 211 25.13 7.24 -34.42
N ARG A 212 26.36 6.77 -34.34
CA ARG A 212 26.78 5.71 -33.38
C ARG A 212 26.61 6.14 -31.93
N GLY A 213 26.92 7.38 -31.57
CA GLY A 213 26.79 7.88 -30.19
C GLY A 213 25.36 7.76 -29.67
N ARG A 214 24.38 8.08 -30.49
CA ARG A 214 22.93 7.96 -30.13
C ARG A 214 22.52 6.52 -29.92
N ARG A 215 23.04 5.55 -30.67
CA ARG A 215 22.74 4.12 -30.50
C ARG A 215 23.13 3.60 -29.13
N TYR A 216 24.26 4.03 -28.57
CA TYR A 216 24.70 3.61 -27.23
C TYR A 216 23.76 4.05 -26.11
N ILE A 217 23.05 5.17 -26.29
CA ILE A 217 22.13 5.70 -25.26
C ILE A 217 20.71 5.14 -25.41
N LYS A 218 20.35 4.70 -26.64
CA LYS A 218 19.01 4.14 -26.93
C LYS A 218 18.77 2.89 -26.10
N GLY A 219 17.62 2.82 -25.41
CA GLY A 219 17.24 1.64 -24.61
C GLY A 219 17.92 1.51 -23.25
N GLN A 220 18.92 2.36 -22.92
CA GLN A 220 19.75 2.22 -21.71
C GLN A 220 19.16 2.88 -20.45
N LYS A 221 17.89 3.25 -20.47
CA LYS A 221 17.21 3.87 -19.32
C LYS A 221 17.33 3.02 -18.06
N TYR A 222 16.91 1.77 -18.15
CA TYR A 222 16.88 0.89 -16.97
C TYR A 222 18.28 0.47 -16.52
N THR A 223 19.24 0.34 -17.42
CA THR A 223 20.65 0.08 -17.10
C THR A 223 21.24 1.22 -16.25
N LEU A 224 20.92 2.49 -16.56
CA LEU A 224 21.35 3.66 -15.80
C LEU A 224 20.62 3.81 -14.46
N LEU A 225 19.32 3.50 -14.41
CA LEU A 225 18.50 3.68 -13.21
C LEU A 225 18.72 2.56 -12.17
N SER A 226 19.07 1.35 -12.62
CA SER A 226 19.37 0.23 -11.73
C SER A 226 20.63 0.48 -10.89
N ARG A 227 20.68 -0.11 -9.70
CA ARG A 227 21.91 -0.18 -8.93
C ARG A 227 22.89 -1.13 -9.62
N LYS A 228 24.18 -0.80 -9.59
CA LYS A 228 25.24 -1.60 -10.22
C LYS A 228 25.21 -3.06 -9.76
N GLU A 229 24.91 -3.30 -8.50
CA GLU A 229 24.84 -4.64 -7.88
C GLU A 229 23.76 -5.52 -8.52
N ASN A 230 22.63 -4.91 -8.88
CA ASN A 230 21.45 -5.60 -9.43
C ASN A 230 21.52 -5.83 -10.95
N LEU A 231 22.56 -5.35 -11.61
CA LEU A 231 22.75 -5.56 -13.04
C LEU A 231 23.33 -6.96 -13.31
N THR A 232 22.83 -7.59 -14.37
CA THR A 232 23.44 -8.80 -14.95
C THR A 232 24.85 -8.52 -15.46
N LEU A 233 25.64 -9.54 -15.76
CA LEU A 233 27.00 -9.36 -16.33
C LEU A 233 26.96 -8.54 -17.62
N ASP A 234 26.00 -8.81 -18.50
CA ASP A 234 25.83 -8.05 -19.75
C ASP A 234 25.38 -6.62 -19.48
N GLY A 235 24.50 -6.42 -18.50
CA GLY A 235 24.10 -5.09 -18.03
C GLY A 235 25.29 -4.27 -17.49
N LYS A 236 26.20 -4.91 -16.76
CA LYS A 236 27.43 -4.26 -16.26
C LYS A 236 28.40 -3.89 -17.40
N LYS A 237 28.54 -4.77 -18.41
CA LYS A 237 29.33 -4.47 -19.62
C LYS A 237 28.71 -3.30 -20.40
N ALA A 238 27.40 -3.35 -20.65
CA ALA A 238 26.67 -2.28 -21.33
C ALA A 238 26.79 -0.93 -20.59
N LEU A 239 26.66 -0.95 -19.26
CA LEU A 239 26.86 0.23 -18.43
C LEU A 239 28.28 0.79 -18.58
N LYS A 240 29.32 -0.05 -18.47
CA LYS A 240 30.72 0.35 -18.61
C LYS A 240 30.96 1.03 -19.98
N THR A 241 30.49 0.40 -21.06
CA THR A 241 30.61 0.95 -22.42
C THR A 241 29.88 2.28 -22.56
N LEU A 242 28.68 2.39 -22.02
CA LEU A 242 27.88 3.62 -22.05
C LEU A 242 28.58 4.79 -21.32
N LEU A 243 29.09 4.53 -20.12
CA LEU A 243 29.72 5.52 -19.27
C LEU A 243 31.11 5.98 -19.85
N SER A 244 31.87 5.06 -20.45
CA SER A 244 33.11 5.40 -21.12
C SER A 244 32.88 6.20 -22.41
N ALA A 245 31.77 5.97 -23.11
CA ALA A 245 31.41 6.70 -24.34
C ALA A 245 30.82 8.11 -24.11
N ASN A 246 30.31 8.38 -22.91
CA ASN A 246 29.65 9.67 -22.59
C ASN A 246 30.05 10.18 -21.20
N LYS A 247 30.98 11.10 -21.17
CA LYS A 247 31.54 11.70 -19.94
C LYS A 247 30.46 12.35 -19.06
N ARG A 248 29.46 13.00 -19.67
CA ARG A 248 28.40 13.69 -18.92
C ARG A 248 27.43 12.71 -18.25
N LEU A 249 27.10 11.62 -18.93
CA LEU A 249 26.33 10.52 -18.31
C LEU A 249 27.12 9.82 -17.22
N ASN A 250 28.43 9.64 -17.40
CA ASN A 250 29.29 9.08 -16.36
C ASN A 250 29.26 9.93 -15.09
N THR A 251 29.46 11.25 -15.23
CA THR A 251 29.37 12.17 -14.08
C THR A 251 28.01 12.08 -13.39
N ALA A 252 26.91 12.12 -14.15
CA ALA A 252 25.57 12.02 -13.59
C ALA A 252 25.33 10.68 -12.89
N TYR A 253 25.82 9.58 -13.45
CA TYR A 253 25.70 8.26 -12.85
C TYR A 253 26.48 8.14 -11.53
N VAL A 254 27.75 8.60 -11.50
CA VAL A 254 28.59 8.64 -10.29
C VAL A 254 27.93 9.47 -9.18
N LEU A 255 27.37 10.62 -9.53
CA LEU A 255 26.64 11.48 -8.60
C LEU A 255 25.38 10.78 -8.04
N LYS A 256 24.67 9.99 -8.85
CA LYS A 256 23.53 9.18 -8.37
C LYS A 256 23.97 8.12 -7.37
N GLU A 257 25.04 7.38 -7.71
CA GLU A 257 25.55 6.31 -6.82
C GLU A 257 26.09 6.91 -5.50
N SER A 258 26.86 8.00 -5.56
CA SER A 258 27.40 8.65 -4.37
C SER A 258 26.30 9.20 -3.45
N PHE A 259 25.23 9.79 -4.00
CA PHE A 259 24.10 10.28 -3.19
C PHE A 259 23.46 9.17 -2.35
N GLY A 260 23.48 7.93 -2.83
CA GLY A 260 22.97 6.77 -2.08
C GLY A 260 23.61 6.58 -0.71
N GLN A 261 24.83 7.10 -0.50
CA GLN A 261 25.54 7.02 0.79
C GLN A 261 24.88 7.88 1.87
N LEU A 262 24.06 8.89 1.52
CA LEU A 262 23.32 9.72 2.47
C LEU A 262 22.55 8.86 3.49
N TRP A 263 22.02 7.73 3.06
CA TRP A 263 21.18 6.86 3.88
C TRP A 263 21.94 5.96 4.89
N SER A 264 23.28 5.98 4.85
CA SER A 264 24.12 5.23 5.79
C SER A 264 24.48 6.05 7.02
N TYR A 265 24.26 7.36 7.01
CA TYR A 265 24.58 8.23 8.15
C TYR A 265 23.57 8.03 9.28
N GLU A 266 24.09 8.05 10.52
CA GLU A 266 23.32 7.93 11.77
C GLU A 266 23.29 9.23 12.57
N ARG A 267 24.01 10.26 12.12
CA ARG A 267 24.03 11.59 12.72
C ARG A 267 23.70 12.65 11.68
N GLU A 268 22.71 13.47 11.97
CA GLU A 268 22.21 14.50 11.05
C GLU A 268 23.30 15.45 10.59
N GLY A 269 24.19 15.91 11.50
CA GLY A 269 25.27 16.83 11.13
C GLY A 269 26.25 16.27 10.08
N TRP A 270 26.56 14.96 10.17
CA TRP A 270 27.39 14.30 9.17
C TRP A 270 26.65 14.11 7.84
N ALA A 271 25.37 13.76 7.90
CA ALA A 271 24.53 13.67 6.72
C ALA A 271 24.40 15.04 6.00
N ARG A 272 24.22 16.12 6.78
CA ARG A 272 24.16 17.50 6.25
C ARG A 272 25.47 17.88 5.56
N ARG A 273 26.58 17.65 6.22
CA ARG A 273 27.92 17.93 5.65
C ARG A 273 28.17 17.12 4.36
N PHE A 274 27.79 15.85 4.36
CA PHE A 274 27.86 15.03 3.15
C PHE A 274 27.03 15.63 2.03
N PHE A 275 25.77 15.99 2.30
CA PHE A 275 24.89 16.58 1.29
C PHE A 275 25.43 17.92 0.74
N GLU A 276 25.96 18.77 1.61
CA GLU A 276 26.57 20.06 1.20
C GLU A 276 27.77 19.85 0.28
N ASN A 277 28.65 18.92 0.62
CA ASN A 277 29.78 18.54 -0.25
C ASN A 277 29.32 17.95 -1.57
N TRP A 278 28.31 17.07 -1.54
CA TRP A 278 27.71 16.52 -2.74
C TRP A 278 27.08 17.62 -3.60
N ARG A 279 26.34 18.55 -3.03
CA ARG A 279 25.76 19.70 -3.71
C ARG A 279 26.86 20.61 -4.30
N ALA A 280 27.89 20.88 -3.55
CA ALA A 280 29.04 21.69 -4.03
C ALA A 280 29.71 21.05 -5.26
N SER A 281 29.78 19.73 -5.34
CA SER A 281 30.33 19.01 -6.50
C SER A 281 29.55 19.22 -7.80
N LEU A 282 28.31 19.71 -7.73
CA LEU A 282 27.48 20.03 -8.90
C LEU A 282 27.89 21.33 -9.58
N LYS A 283 28.58 22.24 -8.88
CA LYS A 283 28.80 23.64 -9.30
C LYS A 283 29.31 23.80 -10.73
N TRP A 284 30.21 22.93 -11.19
CA TRP A 284 30.82 23.04 -12.51
C TRP A 284 30.34 21.98 -13.52
N GLN A 285 29.41 21.12 -13.13
CA GLN A 285 28.97 19.99 -13.94
C GLN A 285 27.90 20.36 -14.98
N ARG A 286 27.29 21.55 -14.86
CA ARG A 286 26.19 22.03 -15.74
C ARG A 286 25.05 21.01 -15.87
N LEU A 287 24.71 20.32 -14.76
CA LEU A 287 23.66 19.31 -14.68
C LEU A 287 22.41 19.92 -14.03
N LYS A 288 21.70 20.81 -14.74
CA LYS A 288 20.48 21.49 -14.24
C LYS A 288 19.47 20.56 -13.56
N PRO A 289 19.19 19.32 -14.06
CA PRO A 289 18.28 18.41 -13.34
C PRO A 289 18.77 18.02 -11.94
N TYR A 290 20.07 17.89 -11.73
CA TYR A 290 20.67 17.59 -10.42
C TYR A 290 20.67 18.81 -9.50
N GLU A 291 20.85 20.00 -10.02
CA GLU A 291 20.74 21.25 -9.26
C GLU A 291 19.31 21.41 -8.70
N LYS A 292 18.27 21.19 -9.54
CA LYS A 292 16.88 21.19 -9.10
C LYS A 292 16.58 20.09 -8.07
N PHE A 293 17.18 18.92 -8.22
CA PHE A 293 17.07 17.85 -7.23
C PHE A 293 17.71 18.27 -5.90
N ALA A 294 18.90 18.87 -5.92
CA ALA A 294 19.56 19.38 -4.70
C ALA A 294 18.72 20.45 -3.98
N GLU A 295 18.11 21.38 -4.72
CA GLU A 295 17.16 22.36 -4.16
C GLU A 295 15.93 21.71 -3.52
N MET A 296 15.42 20.66 -4.13
CA MET A 296 14.31 19.88 -3.55
C MET A 296 14.73 19.21 -2.25
N ILE A 297 15.91 18.59 -2.19
CA ILE A 297 16.44 17.97 -0.96
C ILE A 297 16.61 19.02 0.14
N ASP A 298 17.14 20.18 -0.18
CA ASP A 298 17.36 21.27 0.78
C ASP A 298 16.04 21.76 1.40
N ARG A 299 15.01 21.95 0.57
CA ARG A 299 13.65 22.34 1.04
C ARG A 299 12.97 21.31 1.93
N HIS A 300 13.33 20.04 1.79
CA HIS A 300 12.72 18.92 2.52
C HIS A 300 13.69 18.26 3.49
N TRP A 301 14.76 18.99 3.85
CA TRP A 301 15.85 18.44 4.64
C TRP A 301 15.39 17.85 5.97
N ASP A 302 14.49 18.51 6.66
CA ASP A 302 13.94 18.09 7.96
C ASP A 302 13.39 16.64 7.91
N GLY A 303 12.55 16.33 6.94
CA GLY A 303 11.98 14.98 6.78
C GLY A 303 12.96 13.95 6.20
N ILE A 304 14.01 14.41 5.50
CA ILE A 304 15.09 13.54 5.00
C ILE A 304 16.08 13.23 6.13
N ALA A 305 16.47 14.23 6.91
CA ALA A 305 17.38 14.10 8.04
C ALA A 305 16.78 13.23 9.17
N ALA A 306 15.45 13.21 9.30
CA ALA A 306 14.77 12.33 10.24
C ALA A 306 15.16 10.85 10.08
N TYR A 307 15.63 10.43 8.91
CA TYR A 307 16.14 9.07 8.65
C TYR A 307 17.43 8.75 9.41
N CYS A 308 18.23 9.77 9.78
CA CYS A 308 19.48 9.58 10.51
C CYS A 308 19.26 9.15 11.97
N ARG A 309 18.04 9.30 12.49
CA ARG A 309 17.71 8.88 13.85
C ARG A 309 17.35 7.40 13.87
N LEU A 310 18.02 6.64 14.75
CA LEU A 310 17.83 5.18 14.84
C LEU A 310 16.38 4.79 15.13
N GLU A 311 15.69 5.55 15.99
CA GLU A 311 14.28 5.33 16.32
C GLU A 311 13.32 5.49 15.14
N ASN A 312 13.75 6.17 14.06
CA ASN A 312 12.97 6.37 12.85
C ASN A 312 13.29 5.36 11.74
N LYS A 313 14.24 4.45 11.98
CA LYS A 313 14.55 3.37 11.01
C LYS A 313 13.43 2.32 11.03
N VAL A 314 12.58 2.38 10.02
CA VAL A 314 11.48 1.43 9.82
C VAL A 314 11.59 0.81 8.43
N SER A 315 10.98 -0.38 8.24
CA SER A 315 10.94 -1.02 6.92
C SER A 315 10.02 -0.24 5.98
N LEU A 316 10.61 0.52 5.07
CA LEU A 316 9.89 1.33 4.07
C LEU A 316 9.31 0.46 2.94
N GLY A 317 9.85 -0.73 2.69
CA GLY A 317 9.40 -1.64 1.62
C GLY A 317 7.98 -2.16 1.81
N PHE A 318 7.42 -2.05 3.02
CA PHE A 318 6.04 -2.46 3.28
C PHE A 318 5.02 -1.65 2.46
N VAL A 319 5.16 -0.33 2.37
CA VAL A 319 4.22 0.55 1.65
C VAL A 319 4.21 0.21 0.16
N GLU A 320 5.39 0.04 -0.45
CA GLU A 320 5.50 -0.37 -1.86
C GLU A 320 4.91 -1.77 -2.08
N GLY A 321 5.23 -2.73 -1.21
CA GLY A 321 4.69 -4.09 -1.25
C GLY A 321 3.17 -4.11 -1.13
N LEU A 322 2.60 -3.30 -0.25
CA LEU A 322 1.15 -3.13 -0.11
C LEU A 322 0.52 -2.55 -1.37
N ASN A 323 1.10 -1.51 -1.96
CA ASN A 323 0.62 -0.92 -3.21
C ASN A 323 0.62 -1.93 -4.36
N ASN A 324 1.64 -2.76 -4.46
CA ASN A 324 1.69 -3.84 -5.44
C ASN A 324 0.57 -4.87 -5.17
N LYS A 325 0.32 -5.24 -3.93
CA LYS A 325 -0.78 -6.13 -3.55
C LYS A 325 -2.14 -5.55 -3.88
N ILE A 326 -2.37 -4.25 -3.63
CA ILE A 326 -3.61 -3.57 -3.99
C ILE A 326 -3.82 -3.60 -5.52
N ARG A 327 -2.77 -3.35 -6.30
CA ARG A 327 -2.83 -3.46 -7.77
C ARG A 327 -3.18 -4.87 -8.24
N VAL A 328 -2.67 -5.91 -7.58
CA VAL A 328 -3.04 -7.31 -7.87
C VAL A 328 -4.51 -7.55 -7.55
N ILE A 329 -5.03 -7.07 -6.41
CA ILE A 329 -6.45 -7.15 -6.05
C ILE A 329 -7.32 -6.50 -7.13
N GLN A 330 -6.98 -5.28 -7.56
CA GLN A 330 -7.72 -4.56 -8.60
C GLN A 330 -7.70 -5.28 -9.94
N ARG A 331 -6.54 -5.80 -10.38
CA ARG A 331 -6.39 -6.52 -11.65
C ARG A 331 -7.17 -7.84 -11.65
N ARG A 332 -7.07 -8.62 -10.57
CA ARG A 332 -7.78 -9.89 -10.42
C ARG A 332 -9.30 -9.72 -10.49
N ALA A 333 -9.81 -8.63 -9.98
CA ALA A 333 -11.24 -8.36 -9.97
C ALA A 333 -11.79 -7.82 -11.31
N TYR A 334 -10.94 -7.67 -12.35
CA TYR A 334 -11.31 -7.10 -13.66
C TYR A 334 -12.05 -5.77 -13.55
N GLY A 335 -11.79 -5.01 -12.50
CA GLY A 335 -12.42 -3.73 -12.19
C GLY A 335 -13.41 -3.81 -11.01
N LEU A 336 -13.05 -3.13 -9.92
CA LEU A 336 -13.90 -3.01 -8.74
C LEU A 336 -14.64 -1.66 -8.79
N ARG A 337 -15.92 -1.68 -9.17
CA ARG A 337 -16.77 -0.46 -9.23
C ARG A 337 -17.25 -0.04 -7.84
N ASN A 338 -17.47 -0.99 -6.94
CA ASN A 338 -17.93 -0.73 -5.58
C ASN A 338 -16.73 -0.37 -4.69
N GLU A 339 -16.63 0.91 -4.30
CA GLU A 339 -15.52 1.42 -3.48
C GLU A 339 -15.52 0.85 -2.07
N GLU A 340 -16.68 0.61 -1.46
CA GLU A 340 -16.75 0.02 -0.11
C GLU A 340 -16.21 -1.42 -0.12
N TYR A 341 -16.57 -2.18 -1.13
CA TYR A 341 -16.03 -3.53 -1.30
C TYR A 341 -14.50 -3.52 -1.55
N LEU A 342 -13.99 -2.56 -2.34
CA LEU A 342 -12.56 -2.35 -2.52
C LEU A 342 -11.89 -1.98 -1.20
N ARG A 343 -12.50 -1.09 -0.41
CA ARG A 343 -12.02 -0.70 0.92
C ARG A 343 -11.88 -1.91 1.84
N LEU A 344 -12.90 -2.76 1.91
CA LEU A 344 -12.85 -4.00 2.72
C LEU A 344 -11.71 -4.91 2.26
N LYS A 345 -11.57 -5.15 0.96
CA LYS A 345 -10.48 -5.97 0.41
C LYS A 345 -9.10 -5.41 0.76
N ILE A 346 -8.91 -4.10 0.68
CA ILE A 346 -7.63 -3.46 1.03
C ILE A 346 -7.37 -3.60 2.53
N LEU A 347 -8.32 -3.23 3.38
CA LEU A 347 -8.12 -3.24 4.83
C LEU A 347 -7.89 -4.65 5.41
N THR A 348 -8.37 -5.68 4.73
CA THR A 348 -8.24 -7.08 5.19
C THR A 348 -7.12 -7.87 4.51
N CYS A 349 -6.53 -7.34 3.43
CA CYS A 349 -5.58 -8.09 2.60
C CYS A 349 -4.33 -8.58 3.32
N MET A 350 -3.94 -7.93 4.44
CA MET A 350 -2.79 -8.28 5.27
C MET A 350 -3.19 -8.90 6.61
N LEU A 351 -4.48 -8.99 6.92
CA LEU A 351 -4.95 -9.63 8.15
C LEU A 351 -4.82 -11.16 8.06
N PRO A 352 -4.58 -11.85 9.20
CA PRO A 352 -4.60 -13.30 9.24
C PRO A 352 -5.99 -13.86 8.86
N ALA A 353 -6.01 -15.10 8.39
CA ALA A 353 -7.26 -15.79 8.12
C ALA A 353 -8.04 -16.06 9.42
N LEU A 354 -9.37 -16.10 9.32
CA LEU A 354 -10.27 -16.58 10.39
C LEU A 354 -10.42 -18.08 10.30
#